data_856489e5f23fb2ffa897e8f48095fc7e
#
_entry.id   856489e5f23fb2ffa897e8f48095fc7e
#
_cell.length_a   1.000
_cell.length_b   1.000
_cell.length_c   1.000
_cell.angle_alpha   90.00
_cell.angle_beta   90.00
_cell.angle_gamma   90.00
#
_symmetry.space_group_name_H-M   'P 1'
#
loop_
_entity.id
_entity.type
_entity.pdbx_description
1 polymer ?
#
loop_
_entity_poly.entity_id
_entity_poly.type
_entity_poly.pdbx_seq_one_letter_code
_entity_poly.pdbx_strand_id
1 'polypeptide(L)' 'MSNVVSIHPYFKIHPGKMEEFLEICEKFVSVTSTESGCLWYDFTKSGDVIHCREAYEGAAGLLAHADNVNSIIGEALN' A
#
# COMPACT_ATOMS: atom_id res chain seq x y z
N MET A 1 -2.27 2.33 25.89
CA MET A 1 -1.38 1.76 24.89
C MET A 1 -2.14 1.57 23.57
N SER A 2 -1.55 1.98 22.49
CA SER A 2 -2.19 1.90 21.17
C SER A 2 -1.98 0.50 20.57
N ASN A 3 -3.01 -0.02 19.88
CA ASN A 3 -2.90 -1.24 19.09
C ASN A 3 -2.62 -0.95 17.61
N VAL A 4 -2.24 0.28 17.31
CA VAL A 4 -1.96 0.68 15.92
C VAL A 4 -0.66 0.03 15.44
N VAL A 5 -0.74 -0.61 14.28
CA VAL A 5 0.41 -1.16 13.57
C VAL A 5 0.59 -0.34 12.29
N SER A 6 1.77 0.25 12.11
CA SER A 6 2.05 1.01 10.90
C SER A 6 3.25 0.44 10.16
N ILE A 7 3.19 0.50 8.83
CA ILE A 7 4.30 0.13 7.97
C ILE A 7 4.52 1.23 6.93
N HIS A 8 5.75 1.35 6.43
CA HIS A 8 6.15 2.47 5.60
C HIS A 8 7.05 2.00 4.45
N PRO A 9 6.51 1.18 3.51
CA PRO A 9 7.35 0.67 2.43
C PRO A 9 7.73 1.74 1.41
N TYR A 10 8.92 1.58 0.84
CA TYR A 10 9.43 2.41 -0.25
C TYR A 10 9.58 1.55 -1.49
N PHE A 11 9.21 2.12 -2.63
CA PHE A 11 9.34 1.45 -3.92
C PHE A 11 10.17 2.33 -4.85
N LYS A 12 11.30 1.81 -5.29
CA LYS A 12 12.06 2.49 -6.34
C LYS A 12 11.55 2.00 -7.69
N ILE A 13 11.07 2.93 -8.50
CA ILE A 13 10.39 2.60 -9.75
C ILE A 13 11.41 2.53 -10.89
N HIS A 14 11.36 1.46 -11.67
CA HIS A 14 12.21 1.30 -12.85
C HIS A 14 11.93 2.39 -13.88
N PRO A 15 12.95 2.82 -14.64
CA PRO A 15 12.75 3.82 -15.70
C PRO A 15 11.62 3.45 -16.65
N GLY A 16 10.73 4.39 -16.93
CA GLY A 16 9.61 4.19 -17.84
C GLY A 16 8.41 3.46 -17.25
N LYS A 17 8.44 3.11 -15.96
CA LYS A 17 7.36 2.33 -15.32
C LYS A 17 6.50 3.14 -14.35
N MET A 18 6.77 4.43 -14.20
CA MET A 18 6.06 5.24 -13.20
C MET A 18 4.55 5.31 -13.45
N GLU A 19 4.12 5.50 -14.70
CA GLU A 19 2.67 5.57 -14.99
C GLU A 19 1.95 4.28 -14.63
N GLU A 20 2.53 3.13 -14.98
CA GLU A 20 1.97 1.82 -14.65
C GLU A 20 1.90 1.63 -13.14
N PHE A 21 2.95 2.04 -12.43
CA PHE A 21 2.99 1.91 -10.98
C PHE A 21 1.95 2.81 -10.31
N LEU A 22 1.75 4.03 -10.80
CA LEU A 22 0.73 4.93 -10.26
C LEU A 22 -0.68 4.36 -10.44
N GLU A 23 -0.95 3.69 -11.56
CA GLU A 23 -2.22 2.98 -11.76
C GLU A 23 -2.41 1.85 -10.75
N ILE A 24 -1.33 1.12 -10.45
CA ILE A 24 -1.35 0.07 -9.44
C ILE A 24 -1.61 0.66 -8.05
N CYS A 25 -1.02 1.83 -7.74
CA CYS A 25 -1.30 2.53 -6.48
C CYS A 25 -2.79 2.87 -6.33
N GLU A 26 -3.45 3.29 -7.42
CA GLU A 26 -4.88 3.56 -7.39
C GLU A 26 -5.69 2.30 -7.06
N LYS A 27 -5.27 1.14 -7.59
CA LYS A 27 -5.89 -0.14 -7.25
C LYS A 27 -5.73 -0.46 -5.77
N PHE A 28 -4.53 -0.26 -5.21
CA PHE A 28 -4.27 -0.45 -3.80
C PHE A 28 -5.19 0.41 -2.94
N VAL A 29 -5.30 1.69 -3.27
CA VAL A 29 -6.15 2.62 -2.52
C VAL A 29 -7.62 2.18 -2.60
N SER A 30 -8.09 1.85 -3.79
CA SER A 30 -9.47 1.43 -4.00
C SER A 30 -9.83 0.19 -3.20
N VAL A 31 -8.98 -0.84 -3.25
CA VAL A 31 -9.22 -2.11 -2.54
C VAL A 31 -9.09 -1.91 -1.03
N THR A 32 -8.07 -1.16 -0.60
CA THR A 32 -7.82 -0.91 0.82
C THR A 32 -8.95 -0.09 1.46
N SER A 33 -9.60 0.78 0.69
CA SER A 33 -10.73 1.59 1.19
C SER A 33 -11.91 0.74 1.67
N THR A 34 -11.96 -0.53 1.29
CA THR A 34 -13.02 -1.46 1.75
C THR A 34 -12.70 -2.08 3.11
N GLU A 35 -11.51 -1.87 3.64
CA GLU A 35 -11.05 -2.53 4.87
C GLU A 35 -11.41 -1.74 6.12
N SER A 36 -12.18 -2.36 7.00
CA SER A 36 -12.59 -1.72 8.26
C SER A 36 -11.43 -1.54 9.25
N GLY A 37 -10.39 -2.37 9.12
CA GLY A 37 -9.22 -2.32 10.01
C GLY A 37 -8.12 -1.37 9.55
N CYS A 38 -8.27 -0.71 8.41
CA CYS A 38 -7.29 0.25 7.92
C CYS A 38 -7.60 1.64 8.49
N LEU A 39 -6.63 2.25 9.16
CA LEU A 39 -6.77 3.57 9.76
C LEU A 39 -6.38 4.68 8.81
N TRP A 40 -5.30 4.50 8.06
CA TRP A 40 -4.93 5.38 6.95
C TRP A 40 -4.08 4.64 5.94
N TYR A 41 -4.08 5.14 4.70
CA TYR A 41 -3.36 4.53 3.61
C TYR A 41 -3.14 5.58 2.53
N ASP A 42 -1.88 5.95 2.28
CA ASP A 42 -1.57 6.90 1.22
C ASP A 42 -0.21 6.62 0.58
N PHE A 43 -0.01 7.21 -0.59
CA PHE A 43 1.25 7.17 -1.30
C PHE A 43 1.74 8.59 -1.53
N THR A 44 3.06 8.77 -1.44
CA THR A 44 3.72 10.02 -1.83
C THR A 44 4.83 9.69 -2.83
N LYS A 45 5.11 10.64 -3.70
CA LYS A 45 6.11 10.48 -4.77
C LYS A 45 7.24 11.47 -4.57
N SER A 46 8.48 10.97 -4.66
CA SER A 46 9.67 11.81 -4.66
C SER A 46 10.61 11.27 -5.74
N GLY A 47 10.70 11.96 -6.89
CA GLY A 47 11.48 11.49 -8.03
C GLY A 47 10.99 10.12 -8.52
N ASP A 48 11.86 9.13 -8.49
CA ASP A 48 11.55 7.76 -8.90
C ASP A 48 11.19 6.83 -7.72
N VAL A 49 10.96 7.42 -6.53
CA VAL A 49 10.61 6.67 -5.33
C VAL A 49 9.16 6.95 -4.94
N ILE A 50 8.40 5.90 -4.71
CA ILE A 50 7.06 5.97 -4.14
C ILE A 50 7.14 5.47 -2.70
N HIS A 51 6.62 6.27 -1.78
CA HIS A 51 6.57 5.95 -0.36
C HIS A 51 5.13 5.72 0.05
N CYS A 52 4.84 4.56 0.63
CA CYS A 52 3.53 4.25 1.18
C CYS A 52 3.56 4.47 2.69
N ARG A 53 2.49 5.09 3.22
CA ARG A 53 2.28 5.19 4.66
C ARG A 53 0.95 4.53 4.95
N GLU A 54 0.96 3.55 5.83
CA GLU A 54 -0.24 2.78 6.12
C GLU A 54 -0.27 2.38 7.58
N ALA A 55 -1.47 2.35 8.15
CA ALA A 55 -1.66 1.94 9.53
C ALA A 55 -2.95 1.17 9.70
N TYR A 56 -2.93 0.21 10.60
CA TYR A 56 -4.01 -0.74 10.82
C TYR A 56 -4.31 -0.88 12.29
N GLU A 57 -5.55 -1.23 12.59
CA GLU A 57 -5.96 -1.52 13.95
C GLU A 57 -5.55 -2.94 14.31
N GLY A 58 -4.38 -3.06 14.97
CA GLY A 58 -3.82 -4.32 15.39
C GLY A 58 -3.24 -5.18 14.26
N ALA A 59 -2.62 -6.28 14.62
CA ALA A 59 -2.03 -7.20 13.66
C ALA A 59 -3.09 -7.85 12.77
N ALA A 60 -4.30 -8.07 13.29
CA ALA A 60 -5.38 -8.64 12.49
C ALA A 60 -5.76 -7.75 11.31
N GLY A 61 -5.77 -6.42 11.51
CA GLY A 61 -6.04 -5.47 10.43
C GLY A 61 -4.98 -5.52 9.33
N LEU A 62 -3.71 -5.62 9.73
CA LEU A 62 -2.60 -5.73 8.79
C LEU A 62 -2.66 -7.05 8.00
N LEU A 63 -2.94 -8.16 8.66
CA LEU A 63 -3.03 -9.46 8.00
C LEU A 63 -4.20 -9.51 7.01
N ALA A 64 -5.34 -8.92 7.39
CA ALA A 64 -6.49 -8.83 6.50
C ALA A 64 -6.16 -7.99 5.25
N HIS A 65 -5.40 -6.89 5.43
CA HIS A 65 -4.94 -6.07 4.33
C HIS A 65 -4.04 -6.86 3.38
N ALA A 66 -3.04 -7.56 3.93
CA ALA A 66 -2.10 -8.34 3.13
C ALA A 66 -2.83 -9.37 2.25
N ASP A 67 -3.83 -10.03 2.81
CA ASP A 67 -4.64 -10.99 2.08
C ASP A 67 -5.48 -10.30 0.98
N ASN A 68 -6.07 -9.16 1.32
CA ASN A 68 -6.93 -8.40 0.40
C ASN A 68 -6.18 -7.86 -0.82
N VAL A 69 -4.92 -7.46 -0.66
CA VAL A 69 -4.13 -6.88 -1.75
C VAL A 69 -3.16 -7.86 -2.40
N ASN A 70 -3.20 -9.12 -2.00
CA ASN A 70 -2.21 -10.12 -2.43
C ASN A 70 -2.07 -10.20 -3.96
N SER A 71 -3.17 -10.18 -4.70
CA SER A 71 -3.12 -10.25 -6.16
C SER A 71 -2.51 -8.99 -6.79
N ILE A 72 -2.73 -7.84 -6.17
CA ILE A 72 -2.20 -6.57 -6.66
C ILE A 72 -0.70 -6.47 -6.39
N ILE A 73 -0.22 -7.04 -5.28
CA ILE A 73 1.21 -7.10 -4.96
C ILE A 73 1.97 -7.81 -6.09
N GLY A 74 1.41 -8.88 -6.63
CA GLY A 74 2.01 -9.59 -7.77
C GLY A 74 2.21 -8.68 -8.98
N GLU A 75 1.27 -7.80 -9.29
CA GLU A 75 1.41 -6.81 -10.36
C GLU A 75 2.52 -5.81 -10.05
N ALA A 76 2.62 -5.34 -8.82
CA ALA A 76 3.58 -4.33 -8.42
C ALA A 76 5.03 -4.83 -8.47
N LEU A 77 5.25 -6.12 -8.29
CA LEU A 77 6.58 -6.74 -8.28
C LEU A 77 7.09 -7.17 -9.67
N ASN A 78 6.26 -7.09 -10.67
CA ASN A 78 6.63 -7.47 -12.04
C ASN A 78 7.33 -6.34 -12.83
#